data_3a5f4bf03ee73ab0bc79fa29d37cea10
#
_entry.id   3a5f4bf03ee73ab0bc79fa29d37cea10
#
_cell.length_a   1.000
_cell.length_b   1.000
_cell.length_c   1.000
_cell.angle_alpha   90.00
_cell.angle_beta   90.00
_cell.angle_gamma   90.00
#
_symmetry.space_group_name_H-M   'P 1'
#
loop_
_entity.id
_entity.type
_entity.pdbx_description
1 polymer ?
#
loop_
_entity_poly.entity_id
_entity_poly.type
_entity_poly.pdbx_seq_one_letter_code
_entity_poly.pdbx_strand_id
1 'polypeptide(L)'
;MNTHDGYVMDVAYPPHFHKEIQPVWLASLVQFLGTAAPDITRPYSCCELGCGMGINLLVAAATNPLGQFVGVDANDKALAIARAAAKSVGLTNVHFVHADFAHFAQSNNLFFDFIVSHGVWSWIAPNQQRNILQLVAKFLKPKGLFYLHYMCHPGATPMVPIQALFNDLAKQLPGTSEEKLSAALDFV
;
A
#
# COMPACT_ATOMS: atom_id res chain seq x y z
N MET A 1 -17.87 3.86 10.25
CA MET A 1 -16.90 3.27 9.31
C MET A 1 -17.23 1.79 9.16
N ASN A 2 -17.53 1.34 7.95
CA ASN A 2 -17.59 -0.11 7.68
C ASN A 2 -16.16 -0.64 7.61
N THR A 3 -15.63 -1.06 8.74
CA THR A 3 -14.32 -1.68 8.84
C THR A 3 -14.49 -3.19 8.90
N HIS A 4 -13.99 -3.91 7.92
CA HIS A 4 -13.83 -5.35 7.99
C HIS A 4 -12.41 -5.64 8.48
N ASP A 5 -12.26 -6.18 9.69
CA ASP A 5 -10.96 -6.49 10.32
C ASP A 5 -9.94 -5.32 10.34
N GLY A 6 -10.44 -4.08 10.49
CA GLY A 6 -9.59 -2.88 10.55
C GLY A 6 -9.26 -2.26 9.19
N TYR A 7 -9.87 -2.76 8.10
CA TYR A 7 -9.76 -2.15 6.77
C TYR A 7 -10.96 -1.24 6.48
N VAL A 8 -10.73 -0.09 5.88
CA VAL A 8 -11.77 0.78 5.32
C VAL A 8 -12.03 0.34 3.88
N MET A 9 -13.23 -0.22 3.62
CA MET A 9 -13.55 -0.88 2.35
C MET A 9 -14.56 -0.11 1.49
N ASP A 10 -15.18 0.92 2.05
CA ASP A 10 -16.28 1.67 1.44
C ASP A 10 -15.85 3.01 0.81
N VAL A 11 -14.54 3.29 0.78
CA VAL A 11 -13.98 4.50 0.17
C VAL A 11 -13.14 4.11 -1.05
N ALA A 12 -13.40 4.77 -2.17
CA ALA A 12 -12.54 4.66 -3.34
C ALA A 12 -11.34 5.60 -3.20
N TYR A 13 -10.13 5.03 -3.16
CA TYR A 13 -8.92 5.84 -3.17
C TYR A 13 -8.63 6.35 -4.59
N PRO A 14 -8.29 7.65 -4.76
CA PRO A 14 -7.97 8.17 -6.09
C PRO A 14 -6.68 7.50 -6.62
N PRO A 15 -6.63 7.23 -7.94
CA PRO A 15 -5.42 6.71 -8.55
C PRO A 15 -4.31 7.76 -8.46
N HIS A 16 -3.20 7.40 -7.85
CA HIS A 16 -2.03 8.26 -7.74
C HIS A 16 -0.74 7.47 -7.93
N PHE A 17 0.21 8.05 -8.66
CA PHE A 17 1.53 7.47 -8.85
C PHE A 17 2.52 8.09 -7.87
N HIS A 18 3.15 7.24 -7.07
CA HIS A 18 4.17 7.58 -6.10
C HIS A 18 5.55 7.14 -6.60
N LYS A 19 6.33 8.07 -7.14
CA LYS A 19 7.69 7.76 -7.65
C LYS A 19 8.63 7.26 -6.55
N GLU A 20 8.44 7.73 -5.32
CA GLU A 20 9.28 7.45 -4.16
C GLU A 20 9.23 5.98 -3.70
N ILE A 21 8.24 5.22 -4.10
CA ILE A 21 8.16 3.79 -3.78
C ILE A 21 8.67 2.89 -4.91
N GLN A 22 9.13 3.47 -6.01
CA GLN A 22 9.67 2.70 -7.13
C GLN A 22 11.03 2.09 -6.75
N PRO A 23 11.30 0.80 -7.08
CA PRO A 23 12.57 0.14 -6.75
C PRO A 23 13.81 0.92 -7.22
N VAL A 24 13.74 1.53 -8.41
CA VAL A 24 14.82 2.35 -8.96
C VAL A 24 15.08 3.56 -8.09
N TRP A 25 14.04 4.26 -7.63
CA TRP A 25 14.17 5.40 -6.74
C TRP A 25 14.76 5.00 -5.38
N LEU A 26 14.21 3.94 -4.77
CA LEU A 26 14.66 3.45 -3.47
C LEU A 26 16.12 2.98 -3.50
N ALA A 27 16.50 2.20 -4.52
CA ALA A 27 17.86 1.74 -4.69
C ALA A 27 18.84 2.92 -4.87
N SER A 28 18.49 3.89 -5.72
CA SER A 28 19.32 5.07 -5.98
C SER A 28 19.51 5.93 -4.72
N LEU A 29 18.44 6.15 -3.96
CA LEU A 29 18.47 6.93 -2.72
C LEU A 29 19.37 6.27 -1.68
N VAL A 30 19.23 4.97 -1.47
CA VAL A 30 20.02 4.21 -0.48
C VAL A 30 21.51 4.18 -0.87
N GLN A 31 21.82 4.01 -2.16
CA GLN A 31 23.18 4.09 -2.67
C GLN A 31 23.79 5.50 -2.50
N PHE A 32 23.01 6.54 -2.80
CA PHE A 32 23.42 7.92 -2.57
C PHE A 32 23.76 8.21 -1.10
N LEU A 33 23.06 7.55 -0.17
CA LEU A 33 23.33 7.62 1.27
C LEU A 33 24.52 6.73 1.71
N GLY A 34 25.24 6.10 0.78
CA GLY A 34 26.41 5.28 1.07
C GLY A 34 26.10 3.87 1.61
N THR A 35 24.85 3.41 1.47
CA THR A 35 24.42 2.08 1.92
C THR A 35 24.16 1.16 0.72
N ALA A 36 24.46 -0.13 0.87
CA ALA A 36 24.20 -1.11 -0.18
C ALA A 36 22.67 -1.29 -0.39
N ALA A 37 22.23 -1.19 -1.64
CA ALA A 37 20.87 -1.44 -2.07
C ALA A 37 20.75 -2.78 -2.80
N PRO A 38 19.55 -3.35 -2.95
CA PRO A 38 19.32 -4.48 -3.85
C PRO A 38 19.76 -4.15 -5.28
N ASP A 39 20.37 -5.13 -5.95
CA ASP A 39 20.86 -4.98 -7.32
C ASP A 39 19.70 -5.10 -8.33
N ILE A 40 19.27 -3.98 -8.87
CA ILE A 40 18.18 -3.90 -9.86
C ILE A 40 18.65 -4.10 -11.31
N THR A 41 19.95 -4.33 -11.55
CA THR A 41 20.49 -4.68 -12.86
C THR A 41 20.38 -6.17 -13.18
N ARG A 42 19.88 -6.95 -12.22
CA ARG A 42 19.57 -8.38 -12.29
C ARG A 42 18.09 -8.61 -11.97
N PRO A 43 17.55 -9.83 -12.21
CA PRO A 43 16.21 -10.16 -11.75
C PRO A 43 16.02 -9.89 -10.27
N TYR A 44 15.01 -9.09 -9.94
CA TYR A 44 14.65 -8.71 -8.57
C TYR A 44 13.14 -8.79 -8.35
N SER A 45 12.70 -8.70 -7.11
CA SER A 45 11.30 -8.82 -6.73
C SER A 45 10.86 -7.69 -5.80
N CYS A 46 9.64 -7.19 -6.02
CA CYS A 46 9.03 -6.13 -5.23
C CYS A 46 7.61 -6.52 -4.83
N CYS A 47 7.26 -6.31 -3.56
CA CYS A 47 5.91 -6.50 -3.05
C CYS A 47 5.35 -5.18 -2.54
N GLU A 48 4.16 -4.76 -2.99
CA GLU A 48 3.43 -3.62 -2.45
C GLU A 48 2.25 -4.11 -1.60
N LEU A 49 2.26 -3.74 -0.32
CA LEU A 49 1.24 -4.06 0.65
C LEU A 49 0.21 -2.94 0.73
N GLY A 50 -1.04 -3.24 0.39
CA GLY A 50 -2.11 -2.26 0.22
C GLY A 50 -1.99 -1.52 -1.12
N CYS A 51 -1.86 -2.28 -2.22
CA CYS A 51 -1.59 -1.72 -3.54
C CYS A 51 -2.80 -1.05 -4.22
N GLY A 52 -4.01 -1.21 -3.68
CA GLY A 52 -5.23 -0.67 -4.26
C GLY A 52 -5.41 -1.06 -5.73
N MET A 53 -5.58 -0.07 -6.60
CA MET A 53 -5.69 -0.26 -8.06
C MET A 53 -4.35 -0.54 -8.76
N GLY A 54 -3.25 -0.72 -8.02
CA GLY A 54 -1.96 -1.19 -8.52
C GLY A 54 -1.20 -0.22 -9.42
N ILE A 55 -1.53 1.08 -9.42
CA ILE A 55 -0.92 2.07 -10.32
C ILE A 55 0.62 2.06 -10.25
N ASN A 56 1.18 2.03 -9.04
CA ASN A 56 2.62 2.03 -8.83
C ASN A 56 3.28 0.79 -9.43
N LEU A 57 2.66 -0.38 -9.20
CA LEU A 57 3.19 -1.66 -9.71
C LEU A 57 3.02 -1.80 -11.22
N LEU A 58 1.93 -1.27 -11.80
CA LEU A 58 1.72 -1.25 -13.24
C LEU A 58 2.81 -0.43 -13.94
N VAL A 59 3.12 0.77 -13.42
CA VAL A 59 4.21 1.60 -13.93
C VAL A 59 5.56 0.92 -13.72
N ALA A 60 5.81 0.37 -12.53
CA ALA A 60 7.04 -0.35 -12.23
C ALA A 60 7.25 -1.54 -13.19
N ALA A 61 6.22 -2.36 -13.40
CA ALA A 61 6.28 -3.53 -14.29
C ALA A 61 6.52 -3.14 -15.75
N ALA A 62 5.87 -2.08 -16.23
CA ALA A 62 6.03 -1.59 -17.60
C ALA A 62 7.42 -1.01 -17.86
N THR A 63 8.06 -0.42 -16.88
CA THR A 63 9.34 0.28 -17.03
C THR A 63 10.55 -0.55 -16.57
N ASN A 64 10.33 -1.68 -15.89
CA ASN A 64 11.42 -2.50 -15.35
C ASN A 64 11.21 -3.99 -15.69
N PRO A 65 11.64 -4.44 -16.87
CA PRO A 65 11.41 -5.81 -17.33
C PRO A 65 12.14 -6.89 -16.50
N LEU A 66 13.17 -6.54 -15.75
CA LEU A 66 13.87 -7.44 -14.84
C LEU A 66 13.16 -7.62 -13.49
N GLY A 67 12.22 -6.74 -13.16
CA GLY A 67 11.45 -6.79 -11.92
C GLY A 67 10.30 -7.79 -11.99
N GLN A 68 10.05 -8.50 -10.90
CA GLN A 68 8.85 -9.29 -10.65
C GLN A 68 8.05 -8.60 -9.54
N PHE A 69 6.81 -8.27 -9.80
CA PHE A 69 6.00 -7.41 -8.94
C PHE A 69 4.80 -8.15 -8.38
N VAL A 70 4.56 -8.00 -7.08
CA VAL A 70 3.38 -8.57 -6.39
C VAL A 70 2.65 -7.45 -5.67
N GLY A 71 1.37 -7.27 -5.98
CA GLY A 71 0.48 -6.37 -5.25
C GLY A 71 -0.47 -7.15 -4.36
N VAL A 72 -0.59 -6.74 -3.10
CA VAL A 72 -1.49 -7.37 -2.13
C VAL A 72 -2.50 -6.34 -1.65
N ASP A 73 -3.78 -6.66 -1.73
CA ASP A 73 -4.84 -5.80 -1.20
C ASP A 73 -6.06 -6.65 -0.76
N ALA A 74 -6.78 -6.17 0.24
CA ALA A 74 -8.01 -6.78 0.71
C ALA A 74 -9.24 -6.38 -0.14
N ASN A 75 -9.12 -5.37 -1.00
CA ASN A 75 -10.18 -4.86 -1.86
C ASN A 75 -10.14 -5.50 -3.25
N ASP A 76 -10.92 -6.58 -3.45
CA ASP A 76 -10.95 -7.29 -4.74
C ASP A 76 -11.47 -6.43 -5.90
N LYS A 77 -12.33 -5.43 -5.64
CA LYS A 77 -12.81 -4.51 -6.68
C LYS A 77 -11.66 -3.65 -7.23
N ALA A 78 -10.79 -3.14 -6.35
CA ALA A 78 -9.59 -2.40 -6.75
C ALA A 78 -8.62 -3.30 -7.52
N LEU A 79 -8.40 -4.52 -7.04
CA LEU A 79 -7.55 -5.50 -7.72
C LEU A 79 -8.09 -5.95 -9.08
N ALA A 80 -9.41 -6.01 -9.26
CA ALA A 80 -10.01 -6.31 -10.56
C ALA A 80 -9.63 -5.24 -11.60
N ILE A 81 -9.62 -3.96 -11.22
CA ILE A 81 -9.16 -2.85 -12.06
C ILE A 81 -7.66 -3.02 -12.39
N ALA A 82 -6.84 -3.30 -11.39
CA ALA A 82 -5.41 -3.53 -11.57
C ALA A 82 -5.11 -4.68 -12.54
N ARG A 83 -5.79 -5.83 -12.36
CA ARG A 83 -5.64 -7.00 -13.24
C ARG A 83 -6.08 -6.70 -14.68
N ALA A 84 -7.21 -5.99 -14.84
CA ALA A 84 -7.69 -5.59 -16.16
C ALA A 84 -6.70 -4.65 -16.87
N ALA A 85 -6.14 -3.68 -16.15
CA ALA A 85 -5.14 -2.77 -16.67
C ALA A 85 -3.85 -3.51 -17.07
N ALA A 86 -3.31 -4.39 -16.23
CA ALA A 86 -2.14 -5.21 -16.55
C ALA A 86 -2.36 -6.03 -17.83
N LYS A 87 -3.52 -6.68 -17.93
CA LYS A 87 -3.89 -7.47 -19.11
C LYS A 87 -3.99 -6.63 -20.37
N SER A 88 -4.59 -5.44 -20.30
CA SER A 88 -4.81 -4.56 -21.46
C SER A 88 -3.52 -4.08 -22.11
N VAL A 89 -2.43 -3.95 -21.33
CA VAL A 89 -1.11 -3.53 -21.82
C VAL A 89 -0.09 -4.68 -21.88
N GLY A 90 -0.55 -5.93 -21.69
CA GLY A 90 0.27 -7.14 -21.87
C GLY A 90 1.36 -7.34 -20.83
N LEU A 91 1.23 -6.82 -19.62
CA LEU A 91 2.21 -7.04 -18.56
C LEU A 91 2.13 -8.49 -18.05
N THR A 92 3.27 -9.14 -17.96
CA THR A 92 3.41 -10.54 -17.50
C THR A 92 4.23 -10.66 -16.22
N ASN A 93 4.87 -9.57 -15.79
CA ASN A 93 5.76 -9.51 -14.63
C ASN A 93 5.12 -8.84 -13.39
N VAL A 94 3.79 -8.75 -13.35
CA VAL A 94 3.03 -8.25 -12.21
C VAL A 94 1.87 -9.18 -11.87
N HIS A 95 1.70 -9.47 -10.57
CA HIS A 95 0.62 -10.31 -10.04
C HIS A 95 -0.11 -9.58 -8.90
N PHE A 96 -1.44 -9.69 -8.88
CA PHE A 96 -2.28 -9.08 -7.85
C PHE A 96 -2.99 -10.14 -7.02
N VAL A 97 -2.74 -10.15 -5.71
CA VAL A 97 -3.23 -11.12 -4.74
C VAL A 97 -4.31 -10.49 -3.88
N HIS A 98 -5.51 -11.04 -3.90
CA HIS A 98 -6.58 -10.68 -3.00
C HIS A 98 -6.39 -11.42 -1.67
N ALA A 99 -5.91 -10.72 -0.67
CA ALA A 99 -5.70 -11.24 0.68
C ALA A 99 -5.56 -10.09 1.68
N ASP A 100 -5.92 -10.33 2.94
CA ASP A 100 -5.38 -9.55 4.03
C ASP A 100 -3.92 -9.94 4.31
N PHE A 101 -3.23 -9.16 5.15
CA PHE A 101 -1.80 -9.38 5.38
C PHE A 101 -1.50 -10.69 6.11
N ALA A 102 -2.41 -11.18 6.98
CA ALA A 102 -2.24 -12.45 7.68
C ALA A 102 -2.39 -13.63 6.73
N HIS A 103 -3.41 -13.63 5.88
CA HIS A 103 -3.61 -14.67 4.87
C HIS A 103 -2.48 -14.69 3.85
N PHE A 104 -2.03 -13.52 3.39
CA PHE A 104 -0.89 -13.44 2.48
C PHE A 104 0.37 -14.03 3.13
N ALA A 105 0.65 -13.72 4.40
CA ALA A 105 1.80 -14.27 5.12
C ALA A 105 1.75 -15.79 5.30
N GLN A 106 0.56 -16.40 5.28
CA GLN A 106 0.37 -17.85 5.38
C GLN A 106 0.53 -18.56 4.02
N SER A 107 0.04 -17.94 2.95
CA SER A 107 -0.01 -18.53 1.61
C SER A 107 1.21 -18.20 0.74
N ASN A 108 1.93 -17.13 1.07
CA ASN A 108 3.10 -16.70 0.31
C ASN A 108 4.33 -17.57 0.58
N ASN A 109 5.06 -17.87 -0.47
CA ASN A 109 6.35 -18.57 -0.42
C ASN A 109 7.48 -17.80 -1.15
N LEU A 110 7.21 -16.58 -1.60
CA LEU A 110 8.17 -15.72 -2.31
C LEU A 110 8.92 -14.84 -1.33
N PHE A 111 10.18 -14.58 -1.62
CA PHE A 111 11.01 -13.60 -0.92
C PHE A 111 11.25 -12.39 -1.81
N PHE A 112 11.29 -11.19 -1.20
CA PHE A 112 11.33 -9.93 -1.91
C PHE A 112 12.60 -9.14 -1.64
N ASP A 113 13.13 -8.50 -2.67
CA ASP A 113 14.22 -7.53 -2.56
C ASP A 113 13.70 -6.19 -2.03
N PHE A 114 12.45 -5.86 -2.38
CA PHE A 114 11.74 -4.68 -1.90
C PHE A 114 10.37 -5.08 -1.36
N ILE A 115 10.02 -4.55 -0.19
CA ILE A 115 8.65 -4.54 0.32
C ILE A 115 8.29 -3.08 0.54
N VAL A 116 7.16 -2.63 -0.01
CA VAL A 116 6.70 -1.25 0.13
C VAL A 116 5.28 -1.21 0.67
N SER A 117 4.99 -0.23 1.52
CA SER A 117 3.65 0.04 2.03
C SER A 117 3.47 1.55 2.13
N HIS A 118 2.66 2.13 1.25
CA HIS A 118 2.44 3.56 1.16
C HIS A 118 0.99 3.91 1.48
N GLY A 119 0.81 4.81 2.46
CA GLY A 119 -0.53 5.30 2.84
C GLY A 119 -1.44 4.26 3.51
N VAL A 120 -0.90 3.16 4.04
CA VAL A 120 -1.68 2.07 4.65
C VAL A 120 -1.61 2.11 6.18
N TRP A 121 -0.41 2.23 6.72
CA TRP A 121 -0.10 2.07 8.14
C TRP A 121 -0.98 2.87 9.09
N SER A 122 -1.27 4.12 8.74
CA SER A 122 -2.06 5.04 9.58
C SER A 122 -3.57 4.72 9.60
N TRP A 123 -4.04 3.85 8.71
CA TRP A 123 -5.46 3.58 8.50
C TRP A 123 -5.89 2.20 8.95
N ILE A 124 -4.96 1.32 9.26
CA ILE A 124 -5.22 -0.08 9.65
C ILE A 124 -5.14 -0.27 11.17
N ALA A 125 -5.85 -1.27 11.67
CA ALA A 125 -5.84 -1.62 13.09
C ALA A 125 -4.45 -2.13 13.56
N PRO A 126 -4.12 -2.02 14.87
CA PRO A 126 -2.81 -2.43 15.41
C PRO A 126 -2.43 -3.91 15.16
N ASN A 127 -3.41 -4.82 15.06
CA ASN A 127 -3.15 -6.20 14.69
C ASN A 127 -2.66 -6.32 13.25
N GLN A 128 -3.21 -5.54 12.33
CA GLN A 128 -2.77 -5.53 10.93
C GLN A 128 -1.39 -4.88 10.77
N GLN A 129 -1.06 -3.88 11.57
CA GLN A 129 0.30 -3.33 11.63
C GLN A 129 1.31 -4.41 12.05
N ARG A 130 0.98 -5.21 13.06
CA ARG A 130 1.81 -6.37 13.47
C ARG A 130 1.96 -7.40 12.36
N ASN A 131 0.89 -7.67 11.62
CA ASN A 131 0.93 -8.60 10.47
C ASN A 131 1.87 -8.11 9.38
N ILE A 132 1.89 -6.80 9.06
CA ILE A 132 2.86 -6.21 8.14
C ILE A 132 4.30 -6.44 8.63
N LEU A 133 4.59 -6.14 9.90
CA LEU A 133 5.94 -6.33 10.44
C LEU A 133 6.38 -7.79 10.41
N GLN A 134 5.50 -8.72 10.74
CA GLN A 134 5.77 -10.16 10.66
C GLN A 134 6.02 -10.61 9.20
N LEU A 135 5.24 -10.09 8.26
CA LEU A 135 5.40 -10.37 6.84
C LEU A 135 6.77 -9.86 6.34
N VAL A 136 7.13 -8.62 6.69
CA VAL A 136 8.44 -8.06 6.36
C VAL A 136 9.57 -8.88 6.95
N ALA A 137 9.49 -9.21 8.25
CA ALA A 137 10.51 -10.02 8.92
C ALA A 137 10.69 -11.42 8.30
N LYS A 138 9.60 -11.99 7.76
CA LYS A 138 9.62 -13.35 7.18
C LYS A 138 10.09 -13.36 5.72
N PHE A 139 9.68 -12.39 4.90
CA PHE A 139 9.79 -12.45 3.45
C PHE A 139 10.72 -11.40 2.82
N LEU A 140 11.21 -10.43 3.59
CA LEU A 140 12.24 -9.54 3.08
C LEU A 140 13.59 -10.28 3.02
N LYS A 141 14.22 -10.25 1.85
CA LYS A 141 15.55 -10.86 1.69
C LYS A 141 16.61 -10.15 2.54
N PRO A 142 17.69 -10.83 2.93
CA PRO A 142 18.86 -10.16 3.52
C PRO A 142 19.34 -9.01 2.62
N LYS A 143 19.56 -7.82 3.20
CA LYS A 143 19.87 -6.56 2.50
C LYS A 143 18.74 -6.02 1.61
N GLY A 144 17.54 -6.57 1.71
CA GLY A 144 16.34 -6.01 1.08
C GLY A 144 15.92 -4.69 1.74
N LEU A 145 15.08 -3.94 1.05
CA LEU A 145 14.58 -2.65 1.53
C LEU A 145 13.10 -2.74 1.88
N PHE A 146 12.76 -2.26 3.07
CA PHE A 146 11.38 -2.02 3.47
C PHE A 146 11.11 -0.51 3.48
N TYR A 147 10.18 -0.07 2.63
CA TYR A 147 9.66 1.30 2.64
C TYR A 147 8.31 1.34 3.34
N LEU A 148 8.20 2.21 4.34
CA LEU A 148 6.96 2.42 5.07
C LEU A 148 6.63 3.92 5.12
N HIS A 149 5.47 4.30 4.56
CA HIS A 149 4.93 5.64 4.67
C HIS A 149 3.75 5.68 5.65
N TYR A 150 3.77 6.61 6.58
CA TYR A 150 2.72 6.84 7.55
C TYR A 150 2.66 8.30 8.00
N MET A 151 1.49 8.72 8.47
CA MET A 151 1.34 10.05 9.08
C MET A 151 1.86 10.04 10.51
N CYS A 152 2.70 11.01 10.86
CA CYS A 152 3.30 11.11 12.19
C CYS A 152 3.33 12.56 12.69
N HIS A 153 3.46 12.71 14.01
CA HIS A 153 3.71 13.99 14.63
C HIS A 153 5.19 14.42 14.46
N PRO A 154 5.47 15.73 14.32
CA PRO A 154 4.54 16.88 14.40
C PRO A 154 3.79 17.17 13.09
N GLY A 155 4.12 16.55 11.95
CA GLY A 155 3.53 16.86 10.64
C GLY A 155 2.00 16.72 10.59
N ALA A 156 1.45 15.67 11.21
CA ALA A 156 0.01 15.43 11.27
C ALA A 156 -0.72 16.23 12.36
N THR A 157 0.00 16.93 13.26
CA THR A 157 -0.61 17.63 14.43
C THR A 157 -1.71 18.62 14.06
N PRO A 158 -1.61 19.45 13.00
CA PRO A 158 -2.67 20.39 12.63
C PRO A 158 -3.99 19.72 12.21
N MET A 159 -3.93 18.46 11.77
CA MET A 159 -5.12 17.71 11.33
C MET A 159 -5.88 17.04 12.47
N VAL A 160 -5.26 16.86 13.65
CA VAL A 160 -5.85 16.12 14.77
C VAL A 160 -7.19 16.71 15.25
N PRO A 161 -7.34 18.03 15.47
CA PRO A 161 -8.62 18.61 15.89
C PRO A 161 -9.72 18.40 14.84
N ILE A 162 -9.39 18.54 13.56
CA ILE A 162 -10.31 18.34 12.44
C ILE A 162 -10.75 16.87 12.35
N GLN A 163 -9.82 15.94 12.47
CA GLN A 163 -10.11 14.51 12.49
C GLN A 163 -11.01 14.14 13.69
N ALA A 164 -10.75 14.70 14.87
CA ALA A 164 -11.58 14.47 16.05
C ALA A 164 -13.02 14.96 15.83
N LEU A 165 -13.19 16.18 15.32
CA LEU A 165 -14.50 16.76 15.01
C LEU A 165 -15.26 15.88 13.99
N PHE A 166 -14.63 15.53 12.88
CA PHE A 166 -15.27 14.69 11.85
C PHE A 166 -15.61 13.29 12.36
N ASN A 167 -14.75 12.69 13.17
CA ASN A 167 -15.04 11.40 13.80
C ASN A 167 -16.25 11.46 14.73
N ASP A 168 -16.40 12.53 15.51
CA ASP A 168 -17.54 12.69 16.42
C ASP A 168 -18.84 12.97 15.64
N LEU A 169 -18.81 13.77 14.60
CA LEU A 169 -19.95 13.98 13.71
C LEU A 169 -20.33 12.67 12.98
N ALA A 170 -19.36 11.94 12.44
CA ALA A 170 -19.60 10.69 11.73
C ALA A 170 -20.23 9.58 12.58
N LYS A 171 -20.03 9.59 13.90
CA LYS A 171 -20.72 8.65 14.83
C LYS A 171 -22.23 8.89 14.89
N GLN A 172 -22.66 10.12 14.63
CA GLN A 172 -24.06 10.56 14.73
C GLN A 172 -24.79 10.54 13.38
N LEU A 173 -24.06 10.40 12.28
CA LEU A 173 -24.59 10.44 10.92
C LEU A 173 -24.79 9.03 10.36
N PRO A 174 -25.91 8.76 9.66
CA PRO A 174 -26.11 7.51 8.91
C PRO A 174 -25.33 7.54 7.59
N GLY A 175 -25.21 6.37 6.93
CA GLY A 175 -24.67 6.26 5.59
C GLY A 175 -23.26 5.71 5.51
N THR A 176 -22.68 5.77 4.31
CA THR A 176 -21.30 5.38 3.99
C THR A 176 -20.29 6.36 4.57
N SER A 177 -19.01 6.02 4.55
CA SER A 177 -17.94 6.93 5.02
C SER A 177 -17.89 8.22 4.20
N GLU A 178 -18.15 8.14 2.89
CA GLU A 178 -18.17 9.30 1.98
C GLU A 178 -19.38 10.22 2.26
N GLU A 179 -20.58 9.65 2.43
CA GLU A 179 -21.80 10.41 2.78
C GLU A 179 -21.65 11.11 4.13
N LYS A 180 -21.08 10.43 5.12
CA LYS A 180 -20.81 11.01 6.45
C LYS A 180 -19.80 12.15 6.38
N LEU A 181 -18.73 11.99 5.59
CA LEU A 181 -17.74 13.05 5.40
C LEU A 181 -18.37 14.26 4.71
N SER A 182 -19.14 14.05 3.65
CA SER A 182 -19.85 15.14 2.94
C SER A 182 -20.77 15.90 3.88
N ALA A 183 -21.62 15.21 4.63
CA ALA A 183 -22.52 15.83 5.61
C ALA A 183 -21.77 16.56 6.74
N ALA A 184 -20.60 16.02 7.17
CA ALA A 184 -19.78 16.69 8.17
C ALA A 184 -19.09 17.95 7.65
N LEU A 185 -18.73 17.98 6.37
CA LEU A 185 -18.18 19.18 5.70
C LEU A 185 -19.23 20.29 5.53
N ASP A 186 -20.49 19.92 5.28
CA ASP A 186 -21.60 20.89 5.18
C ASP A 186 -21.95 21.52 6.55
N PHE A 187 -21.51 20.89 7.64
CA PHE A 187 -21.75 21.37 9.01
C PHE A 187 -20.70 22.39 9.49
N VAL A 188 -19.53 22.46 8.87
CA VAL A 188 -18.39 23.31 9.25
C VAL A 188 -18.28 24.52 8.31
#